data_12ac5c4bc42b3bf8e6a727963f030fc7
#
_entry.id   12ac5c4bc42b3bf8e6a727963f030fc7
#
_cell.length_a   1.000
_cell.length_b   1.000
_cell.length_c   1.000
_cell.angle_alpha   90.00
_cell.angle_beta   90.00
_cell.angle_gamma   90.00
#
_symmetry.space_group_name_H-M   'P 1'
#
loop_
_entity.id
_entity.type
_entity.pdbx_description
1 polymer ?
#
loop_
_entity_poly.entity_id
_entity_poly.type
_entity_poly.pdbx_seq_one_letter_code
_entity_poly.pdbx_strand_id
1 'polypeptide(L)'
;MNTQTTIAGVTFKNPVMTASGTFGSGMEYEEFVDINRLGAVVTKGVANVPWPGNPTPRVAEVYGGMLNAIGLQNPGIDVFMERDIPFLKKYDTKIIVNVCGKSVEDYVDVVERLGDEPAVSMLEINVSCPNVKEGAIAFGQKADALYNITSELKKHAKQPIIMKLSPNVTDITEMAKAAEAAGADALSLINTITGMKIDIHRRKFAIANKTGGMSGPAIKPIAVRMVYQVAQAVKIPIIGMGGIATAEDAIEFILAGASAVSVGAMNFVDPYTTIKVVEGIEDYMRTYHVENLTDLIGAVE
;
A
#
# COMPACT_ATOMS: atom_id res chain seq x y z
N MET A 1 -25.05 -11.64 -4.88
CA MET A 1 -24.03 -10.57 -4.94
C MET A 1 -22.74 -11.12 -4.33
N ASN A 2 -21.65 -11.05 -5.05
CA ASN A 2 -20.35 -11.57 -4.65
C ASN A 2 -19.30 -10.45 -4.67
N THR A 3 -18.77 -10.08 -3.50
CA THR A 3 -17.75 -9.03 -3.33
C THR A 3 -16.33 -9.59 -3.36
N GLN A 4 -16.15 -10.90 -3.50
CA GLN A 4 -14.84 -11.54 -3.51
C GLN A 4 -13.99 -11.09 -4.69
N THR A 5 -12.70 -10.98 -4.45
CA THR A 5 -11.68 -10.77 -5.49
C THR A 5 -10.51 -11.73 -5.26
N THR A 6 -9.81 -12.09 -6.35
CA THR A 6 -8.64 -12.97 -6.28
C THR A 6 -7.43 -12.26 -6.87
N ILE A 7 -6.34 -12.20 -6.12
CA ILE A 7 -5.07 -11.60 -6.53
C ILE A 7 -3.98 -12.66 -6.38
N ALA A 8 -3.32 -13.00 -7.47
CA ALA A 8 -2.22 -13.98 -7.48
C ALA A 8 -2.55 -15.31 -6.76
N GLY A 9 -3.77 -15.82 -6.94
CA GLY A 9 -4.23 -17.07 -6.32
C GLY A 9 -4.74 -16.93 -4.87
N VAL A 10 -4.61 -15.75 -4.25
CA VAL A 10 -5.17 -15.47 -2.91
C VAL A 10 -6.55 -14.84 -3.05
N THR A 11 -7.57 -15.48 -2.47
CA THR A 11 -8.96 -14.97 -2.47
C THR A 11 -9.23 -14.14 -1.23
N PHE A 12 -9.77 -12.94 -1.46
CA PHE A 12 -10.20 -11.96 -0.45
C PHE A 12 -11.72 -11.90 -0.41
N LYS A 13 -12.31 -11.81 0.79
CA LYS A 13 -13.78 -11.78 0.98
C LYS A 13 -14.44 -10.52 0.41
N ASN A 14 -13.69 -9.43 0.32
CA ASN A 14 -14.06 -8.18 -0.35
C ASN A 14 -12.77 -7.45 -0.80
N PRO A 15 -12.86 -6.41 -1.64
CA PRO A 15 -11.68 -5.76 -2.22
C PRO A 15 -11.01 -4.74 -1.29
N VAL A 16 -11.53 -4.49 -0.09
CA VAL A 16 -11.07 -3.39 0.76
C VAL A 16 -9.96 -3.85 1.71
N MET A 17 -8.84 -3.16 1.63
CA MET A 17 -7.65 -3.39 2.44
C MET A 17 -7.23 -2.09 3.15
N THR A 18 -6.41 -2.22 4.19
CA THR A 18 -5.73 -1.07 4.79
C THR A 18 -4.47 -0.73 3.99
N ALA A 19 -4.07 0.55 3.93
CA ALA A 19 -2.77 0.91 3.37
C ALA A 19 -1.69 0.87 4.45
N SER A 20 -0.51 0.36 4.08
CA SER A 20 0.63 0.31 4.98
C SER A 20 0.96 1.67 5.59
N GLY A 21 1.23 1.68 6.88
CA GLY A 21 1.68 2.87 7.63
C GLY A 21 0.57 3.73 8.22
N THR A 22 -0.70 3.45 7.91
CA THR A 22 -1.86 4.21 8.42
C THR A 22 -2.77 3.41 9.35
N PHE A 23 -2.49 2.12 9.50
CA PHE A 23 -3.30 1.21 10.31
C PHE A 23 -2.44 0.38 11.29
N GLY A 24 -1.12 0.57 11.28
CA GLY A 24 -0.20 -0.27 12.05
C GLY A 24 -0.31 -1.72 11.63
N SER A 25 -0.50 -2.59 12.61
CA SER A 25 -0.96 -3.97 12.45
C SER A 25 -2.41 -4.16 12.91
N GLY A 26 -3.12 -3.06 13.19
CA GLY A 26 -4.53 -3.03 13.58
C GLY A 26 -4.80 -2.91 15.08
N MET A 27 -3.78 -3.00 15.94
CA MET A 27 -3.96 -2.98 17.41
C MET A 27 -4.63 -1.68 17.90
N GLU A 28 -4.25 -0.54 17.30
CA GLU A 28 -4.81 0.76 17.66
C GLU A 28 -6.24 0.97 17.10
N TYR A 29 -6.67 0.10 16.20
CA TYR A 29 -7.96 0.19 15.51
C TYR A 29 -8.97 -0.86 15.96
N GLU A 30 -8.56 -1.89 16.72
CA GLU A 30 -9.46 -2.99 17.10
C GLU A 30 -10.69 -2.54 17.92
N GLU A 31 -10.58 -1.41 18.64
CA GLU A 31 -11.71 -0.82 19.38
C GLU A 31 -12.74 -0.12 18.45
N PHE A 32 -12.34 0.24 17.23
CA PHE A 32 -13.17 0.98 16.29
C PHE A 32 -13.63 0.12 15.12
N VAL A 33 -12.79 -0.79 14.67
CA VAL A 33 -12.99 -1.55 13.42
C VAL A 33 -13.05 -3.04 13.72
N ASP A 34 -14.13 -3.69 13.28
CA ASP A 34 -14.14 -5.15 13.21
C ASP A 34 -13.23 -5.60 12.06
N ILE A 35 -12.00 -5.97 12.41
CA ILE A 35 -10.95 -6.38 11.48
C ILE A 35 -11.38 -7.62 10.67
N ASN A 36 -12.29 -8.47 11.19
CA ASN A 36 -12.82 -9.61 10.45
C ASN A 36 -13.59 -9.21 9.19
N ARG A 37 -14.06 -7.97 9.10
CA ARG A 37 -14.81 -7.47 7.94
C ARG A 37 -13.93 -7.01 6.79
N LEU A 38 -12.62 -6.84 7.01
CA LEU A 38 -11.67 -6.40 5.99
C LEU A 38 -11.25 -7.54 5.08
N GLY A 39 -11.03 -7.25 3.79
CA GLY A 39 -10.44 -8.18 2.85
C GLY A 39 -9.00 -8.54 3.24
N ALA A 40 -8.21 -7.52 3.63
CA ALA A 40 -6.87 -7.72 4.18
C ALA A 40 -6.44 -6.57 5.10
N VAL A 41 -5.51 -6.87 6.00
CA VAL A 41 -4.67 -5.88 6.66
C VAL A 41 -3.31 -5.87 5.96
N VAL A 42 -2.95 -4.72 5.38
CA VAL A 42 -1.57 -4.45 4.93
C VAL A 42 -0.84 -3.77 6.07
N THR A 43 0.15 -4.45 6.63
CA THR A 43 0.82 -4.04 7.86
C THR A 43 1.70 -2.81 7.70
N LYS A 44 2.12 -2.23 8.80
CA LYS A 44 3.25 -1.29 8.81
C LYS A 44 4.48 -1.93 8.19
N GLY A 45 5.31 -1.14 7.50
CA GLY A 45 6.55 -1.63 6.92
C GLY A 45 7.43 -2.32 7.96
N VAL A 46 7.89 -3.52 7.64
CA VAL A 46 8.74 -4.38 8.47
C VAL A 46 10.13 -4.41 7.87
N ALA A 47 11.14 -4.06 8.67
CA ALA A 47 12.55 -4.15 8.31
C ALA A 47 13.23 -5.29 9.06
N ASN A 48 14.43 -5.68 8.61
CA ASN A 48 15.26 -6.71 9.26
C ASN A 48 15.68 -6.33 10.69
N VAL A 49 15.82 -5.04 10.97
CA VAL A 49 16.18 -4.49 12.29
C VAL A 49 15.24 -3.31 12.63
N PRO A 50 15.17 -2.90 13.92
CA PRO A 50 14.39 -1.73 14.31
C PRO A 50 14.89 -0.43 13.66
N TRP A 51 13.96 0.40 13.15
CA TRP A 51 14.27 1.74 12.64
C TRP A 51 13.58 2.82 13.48
N PRO A 52 14.34 3.84 13.95
CA PRO A 52 13.78 4.92 14.79
C PRO A 52 12.91 5.90 14.03
N GLY A 53 13.00 5.91 12.70
CA GLY A 53 12.35 6.92 11.86
C GLY A 53 13.08 8.27 11.85
N ASN A 54 12.43 9.25 11.24
CA ASN A 54 12.97 10.62 11.10
C ASN A 54 12.72 11.47 12.34
N PRO A 55 13.48 12.56 12.55
CA PRO A 55 13.20 13.55 13.58
C PRO A 55 11.84 14.23 13.41
N THR A 56 11.25 14.67 14.52
CA THR A 56 10.02 15.47 14.55
C THR A 56 10.31 16.97 14.35
N PRO A 57 9.31 17.76 13.88
CA PRO A 57 7.99 17.38 13.40
C PRO A 57 8.06 16.65 12.06
N ARG A 58 7.29 15.57 11.91
CA ARG A 58 7.35 14.71 10.73
C ARG A 58 6.00 14.45 10.05
N VAL A 59 4.98 15.18 10.51
CA VAL A 59 3.63 15.21 9.93
C VAL A 59 3.15 16.66 9.88
N ALA A 60 2.45 17.03 8.82
CA ALA A 60 1.81 18.34 8.68
C ALA A 60 0.53 18.21 7.84
N GLU A 61 -0.55 18.84 8.29
CA GLU A 61 -1.76 18.98 7.49
C GLU A 61 -1.53 19.91 6.29
N VAL A 62 -2.15 19.56 5.17
CA VAL A 62 -2.21 20.39 3.96
C VAL A 62 -3.64 20.40 3.45
N TYR A 63 -3.94 21.30 2.50
CA TYR A 63 -5.27 21.34 1.91
C TYR A 63 -5.58 20.00 1.20
N GLY A 64 -6.67 19.38 1.63
CA GLY A 64 -7.12 18.08 1.10
C GLY A 64 -6.26 16.86 1.46
N GLY A 65 -5.43 16.95 2.51
CA GLY A 65 -4.62 15.81 2.94
C GLY A 65 -3.54 16.14 3.96
N MET A 66 -2.48 15.35 3.94
CA MET A 66 -1.36 15.50 4.87
C MET A 66 -0.02 15.23 4.20
N LEU A 67 1.03 15.83 4.74
CA LEU A 67 2.43 15.46 4.48
C LEU A 67 2.95 14.59 5.62
N ASN A 68 3.69 13.55 5.28
CA ASN A 68 4.44 12.78 6.25
C ASN A 68 5.88 12.52 5.81
N ALA A 69 6.76 12.45 6.77
CA ALA A 69 8.15 12.01 6.64
C ALA A 69 8.50 11.13 7.84
N ILE A 70 7.73 10.07 8.07
CA ILE A 70 7.90 9.16 9.22
C ILE A 70 9.25 8.46 9.20
N GLY A 71 9.80 8.18 8.00
CA GLY A 71 11.08 7.49 7.86
C GLY A 71 10.99 6.01 8.20
N LEU A 72 9.84 5.38 7.88
CA LEU A 72 9.60 3.94 8.06
C LEU A 72 9.89 3.45 9.49
N GLN A 73 9.63 4.26 10.52
CA GLN A 73 9.75 3.81 11.92
C GLN A 73 9.03 2.47 12.11
N ASN A 74 9.75 1.46 12.58
CA ASN A 74 9.20 0.14 12.83
C ASN A 74 10.07 -0.62 13.86
N PRO A 75 9.50 -1.63 14.54
CA PRO A 75 10.19 -2.37 15.59
C PRO A 75 11.12 -3.48 15.07
N GLY A 76 11.18 -3.71 13.75
CA GLY A 76 11.90 -4.84 13.15
C GLY A 76 11.11 -6.13 13.13
N ILE A 77 11.64 -7.09 12.35
CA ILE A 77 10.98 -8.39 12.08
C ILE A 77 10.79 -9.23 13.35
N ASP A 78 11.72 -9.19 14.33
CA ASP A 78 11.62 -10.00 15.56
C ASP A 78 10.35 -9.65 16.33
N VAL A 79 10.17 -8.37 16.65
CA VAL A 79 8.98 -7.88 17.36
C VAL A 79 7.71 -8.09 16.53
N PHE A 80 7.79 -7.93 15.21
CA PHE A 80 6.66 -8.19 14.32
C PHE A 80 6.20 -9.65 14.43
N MET A 81 7.10 -10.62 14.38
CA MET A 81 6.80 -12.04 14.50
C MET A 81 6.26 -12.42 15.89
N GLU A 82 6.80 -11.81 16.95
CA GLU A 82 6.43 -12.13 18.33
C GLU A 82 5.14 -11.43 18.79
N ARG A 83 4.83 -10.24 18.26
CA ARG A 83 3.70 -9.41 18.72
C ARG A 83 2.60 -9.28 17.68
N ASP A 84 2.94 -8.84 16.46
CA ASP A 84 1.95 -8.44 15.45
C ASP A 84 1.31 -9.65 14.76
N ILE A 85 2.06 -10.67 14.43
CA ILE A 85 1.52 -11.91 13.84
C ILE A 85 0.55 -12.62 14.78
N PRO A 86 0.87 -12.87 16.07
CA PRO A 86 -0.10 -13.46 17.01
C PRO A 86 -1.36 -12.64 17.20
N PHE A 87 -1.25 -11.30 17.13
CA PHE A 87 -2.42 -10.42 17.16
C PHE A 87 -3.30 -10.62 15.93
N LEU A 88 -2.72 -10.52 14.74
CA LEU A 88 -3.45 -10.64 13.47
C LEU A 88 -4.08 -12.01 13.26
N LYS A 89 -3.48 -13.08 13.77
CA LYS A 89 -4.03 -14.46 13.73
C LYS A 89 -5.36 -14.62 14.47
N LYS A 90 -5.77 -13.65 15.28
CA LYS A 90 -7.08 -13.68 15.99
C LYS A 90 -8.25 -13.38 15.03
N TYR A 91 -7.98 -12.81 13.85
CA TYR A 91 -8.99 -12.29 12.95
C TYR A 91 -9.07 -13.10 11.66
N ASP A 92 -10.28 -13.24 11.14
CA ASP A 92 -10.54 -13.80 9.81
C ASP A 92 -10.34 -12.73 8.74
N THR A 93 -9.08 -12.37 8.51
CA THR A 93 -8.66 -11.44 7.45
C THR A 93 -7.36 -11.93 6.83
N LYS A 94 -7.06 -11.53 5.59
CA LYS A 94 -5.77 -11.84 4.99
C LYS A 94 -4.70 -10.89 5.52
N ILE A 95 -3.50 -11.41 5.73
CA ILE A 95 -2.36 -10.63 6.20
C ILE A 95 -1.42 -10.41 5.01
N ILE A 96 -1.21 -9.15 4.66
CA ILE A 96 -0.21 -8.72 3.67
C ILE A 96 0.87 -7.96 4.43
N VAL A 97 2.10 -8.47 4.42
CA VAL A 97 3.20 -7.81 5.13
C VAL A 97 3.91 -6.84 4.19
N ASN A 98 3.92 -5.56 4.56
CA ASN A 98 4.72 -4.55 3.86
C ASN A 98 6.18 -4.71 4.28
N VAL A 99 7.04 -5.02 3.32
CA VAL A 99 8.48 -5.28 3.54
C VAL A 99 9.28 -4.06 3.11
N CYS A 100 10.22 -3.62 3.94
CA CYS A 100 11.14 -2.53 3.63
C CYS A 100 12.58 -2.89 3.99
N GLY A 101 13.54 -2.32 3.27
CA GLY A 101 14.97 -2.53 3.44
C GLY A 101 15.78 -1.34 2.94
N LYS A 102 17.05 -1.28 3.27
CA LYS A 102 18.03 -0.29 2.77
C LYS A 102 18.95 -0.89 1.71
N SER A 103 19.10 -2.19 1.71
CA SER A 103 19.84 -2.97 0.71
C SER A 103 18.99 -4.15 0.25
N VAL A 104 19.39 -4.81 -0.82
CA VAL A 104 18.72 -6.03 -1.31
C VAL A 104 18.74 -7.12 -0.24
N GLU A 105 19.86 -7.26 0.47
CA GLU A 105 20.06 -8.23 1.52
C GLU A 105 19.10 -8.02 2.70
N ASP A 106 18.80 -6.75 3.07
CA ASP A 106 17.81 -6.44 4.10
C ASP A 106 16.40 -6.94 3.71
N TYR A 107 16.00 -6.75 2.44
CA TYR A 107 14.73 -7.25 1.93
C TYR A 107 14.71 -8.78 1.90
N VAL A 108 15.79 -9.42 1.44
CA VAL A 108 15.91 -10.89 1.38
C VAL A 108 15.77 -11.50 2.78
N ASP A 109 16.47 -10.95 3.79
CA ASP A 109 16.37 -11.42 5.18
C ASP A 109 14.91 -11.42 5.68
N VAL A 110 14.19 -10.32 5.48
CA VAL A 110 12.78 -10.22 5.90
C VAL A 110 11.89 -11.20 5.11
N VAL A 111 12.08 -11.29 3.79
CA VAL A 111 11.30 -12.18 2.92
C VAL A 111 11.48 -13.65 3.31
N GLU A 112 12.72 -14.09 3.53
CA GLU A 112 13.01 -15.48 3.93
C GLU A 112 12.41 -15.80 5.30
N ARG A 113 12.54 -14.90 6.27
CA ARG A 113 11.99 -15.08 7.62
C ARG A 113 10.46 -15.13 7.66
N LEU A 114 9.78 -14.40 6.76
CA LEU A 114 8.33 -14.47 6.60
C LEU A 114 7.90 -15.71 5.81
N GLY A 115 8.80 -16.32 5.05
CA GLY A 115 8.51 -17.46 4.19
C GLY A 115 7.94 -18.67 4.93
N ASP A 116 8.27 -18.85 6.20
CA ASP A 116 7.81 -19.97 7.03
C ASP A 116 6.57 -19.63 7.90
N GLU A 117 6.03 -18.41 7.78
CA GLU A 117 4.83 -18.00 8.51
C GLU A 117 3.56 -18.18 7.65
N PRO A 118 2.77 -19.25 7.89
CA PRO A 118 1.63 -19.60 7.04
C PRO A 118 0.46 -18.60 7.12
N ALA A 119 0.44 -17.73 8.14
CA ALA A 119 -0.58 -16.69 8.26
C ALA A 119 -0.36 -15.53 7.28
N VAL A 120 0.87 -15.35 6.79
CA VAL A 120 1.20 -14.31 5.81
C VAL A 120 0.77 -14.75 4.42
N SER A 121 -0.24 -14.07 3.89
CA SER A 121 -0.85 -14.42 2.60
C SER A 121 -0.05 -13.88 1.40
N MET A 122 0.52 -12.69 1.51
CA MET A 122 1.30 -12.01 0.46
C MET A 122 2.33 -11.06 1.07
N LEU A 123 3.33 -10.66 0.27
CA LEU A 123 4.35 -9.68 0.63
C LEU A 123 4.22 -8.44 -0.24
N GLU A 124 4.02 -7.26 0.36
CA GLU A 124 4.04 -5.97 -0.34
C GLU A 124 5.44 -5.35 -0.21
N ILE A 125 6.20 -5.35 -1.29
CA ILE A 125 7.58 -4.84 -1.32
C ILE A 125 7.58 -3.33 -1.52
N ASN A 126 7.98 -2.58 -0.50
CA ASN A 126 7.99 -1.13 -0.51
C ASN A 126 9.35 -0.61 -1.02
N VAL A 127 9.45 -0.37 -2.31
CA VAL A 127 10.66 0.16 -2.97
C VAL A 127 10.72 1.69 -3.00
N SER A 128 9.76 2.38 -2.38
CA SER A 128 9.63 3.84 -2.45
C SER A 128 10.43 4.59 -1.36
N CYS A 129 11.39 3.95 -0.69
CA CYS A 129 12.15 4.59 0.38
C CYS A 129 13.15 5.59 -0.20
N PRO A 130 12.95 6.94 -0.06
CA PRO A 130 13.84 7.95 -0.63
C PRO A 130 15.10 8.20 0.20
N ASN A 131 15.26 7.52 1.35
CA ASN A 131 16.25 7.85 2.37
C ASN A 131 17.38 6.83 2.49
N VAL A 132 18.09 6.59 1.39
CA VAL A 132 19.40 5.96 1.50
C VAL A 132 20.44 7.01 1.17
N LYS A 133 21.02 7.62 2.21
CA LYS A 133 22.24 8.42 2.10
C LYS A 133 23.34 7.48 1.63
N GLU A 134 24.05 7.92 0.59
CA GLU A 134 25.26 7.30 0.03
C GLU A 134 25.08 5.92 -0.64
N GLY A 135 24.91 5.96 -1.95
CA GLY A 135 25.15 4.81 -2.84
C GLY A 135 24.00 3.82 -3.03
N ALA A 136 22.92 3.93 -2.31
CA ALA A 136 21.78 3.07 -2.54
C ALA A 136 20.92 3.62 -3.67
N ILE A 137 20.78 2.81 -4.66
CA ILE A 137 19.88 2.97 -5.79
C ILE A 137 18.46 3.15 -5.23
N ALA A 138 17.78 4.21 -5.63
CA ALA A 138 16.36 4.37 -5.35
C ALA A 138 15.61 3.32 -6.19
N PHE A 139 15.42 2.13 -5.64
CA PHE A 139 14.88 0.97 -6.34
C PHE A 139 13.56 1.26 -7.08
N GLY A 140 12.73 2.14 -6.53
CA GLY A 140 11.45 2.51 -7.12
C GLY A 140 11.50 3.68 -8.12
N GLN A 141 12.68 4.18 -8.52
CA GLN A 141 12.80 5.33 -9.43
C GLN A 141 13.38 4.98 -10.80
N LYS A 142 13.94 3.79 -10.98
CA LYS A 142 14.50 3.31 -12.23
C LYS A 142 14.00 1.90 -12.53
N ALA A 143 13.56 1.67 -13.76
CA ALA A 143 13.01 0.40 -14.21
C ALA A 143 13.99 -0.76 -14.02
N ASP A 144 15.26 -0.59 -14.38
CA ASP A 144 16.29 -1.62 -14.22
C ASP A 144 16.52 -1.99 -12.76
N ALA A 145 16.53 -1.00 -11.86
CA ALA A 145 16.71 -1.25 -10.42
C ALA A 145 15.50 -1.98 -9.83
N LEU A 146 14.29 -1.61 -10.27
CA LEU A 146 13.05 -2.28 -9.87
C LEU A 146 13.02 -3.72 -10.39
N TYR A 147 13.40 -3.94 -11.67
CA TYR A 147 13.51 -5.28 -12.24
C TYR A 147 14.47 -6.16 -11.42
N ASN A 148 15.68 -5.66 -11.13
CA ASN A 148 16.70 -6.43 -10.44
C ASN A 148 16.26 -6.84 -9.02
N ILE A 149 15.73 -5.90 -8.22
CA ILE A 149 15.27 -6.24 -6.86
C ILE A 149 14.07 -7.19 -6.91
N THR A 150 13.11 -6.97 -7.82
CA THR A 150 11.96 -7.86 -7.96
C THR A 150 12.41 -9.28 -8.32
N SER A 151 13.28 -9.42 -9.32
CA SER A 151 13.81 -10.70 -9.77
C SER A 151 14.60 -11.42 -8.66
N GLU A 152 15.35 -10.67 -7.84
CA GLU A 152 16.08 -11.26 -6.71
C GLU A 152 15.11 -11.77 -5.64
N LEU A 153 14.15 -10.94 -5.21
CA LEU A 153 13.20 -11.32 -4.17
C LEU A 153 12.30 -12.50 -4.57
N LYS A 154 11.98 -12.63 -5.86
CA LYS A 154 11.22 -13.79 -6.37
C LYS A 154 11.93 -15.13 -6.18
N LYS A 155 13.27 -15.15 -6.09
CA LYS A 155 14.03 -16.39 -5.81
C LYS A 155 13.88 -16.86 -4.36
N HIS A 156 13.62 -15.93 -3.44
CA HIS A 156 13.59 -16.17 -2.00
C HIS A 156 12.17 -16.25 -1.42
N ALA A 157 11.19 -15.58 -2.06
CA ALA A 157 9.83 -15.51 -1.55
C ALA A 157 9.07 -16.83 -1.77
N LYS A 158 8.38 -17.30 -0.72
CA LYS A 158 7.43 -18.41 -0.79
C LYS A 158 6.00 -17.91 -1.06
N GLN A 159 5.67 -16.69 -0.58
CA GLN A 159 4.39 -16.03 -0.82
C GLN A 159 4.42 -15.22 -2.13
N PRO A 160 3.24 -14.94 -2.72
CA PRO A 160 3.15 -14.00 -3.83
C PRO A 160 3.67 -12.61 -3.46
N ILE A 161 4.37 -11.95 -4.40
CA ILE A 161 4.97 -10.62 -4.24
C ILE A 161 4.12 -9.56 -4.93
N ILE A 162 3.78 -8.51 -4.18
CA ILE A 162 3.18 -7.26 -4.67
C ILE A 162 4.29 -6.21 -4.71
N MET A 163 4.56 -5.62 -5.88
CA MET A 163 5.49 -4.49 -5.94
C MET A 163 4.75 -3.17 -5.76
N LYS A 164 5.10 -2.40 -4.71
CA LYS A 164 4.48 -1.10 -4.41
C LYS A 164 5.19 0.02 -5.15
N LEU A 165 4.51 0.60 -6.15
CA LEU A 165 5.09 1.59 -7.05
C LEU A 165 5.01 3.02 -6.50
N SER A 166 6.08 3.79 -6.76
CA SER A 166 6.15 5.21 -6.48
C SER A 166 5.50 6.03 -7.60
N PRO A 167 4.71 7.07 -7.30
CA PRO A 167 4.22 8.01 -8.31
C PRO A 167 5.27 9.03 -8.75
N ASN A 168 6.41 9.11 -8.05
CA ASN A 168 7.44 10.13 -8.28
C ASN A 168 8.41 9.70 -9.40
N VAL A 169 7.86 9.34 -10.54
CA VAL A 169 8.54 8.90 -11.76
C VAL A 169 7.90 9.58 -12.96
N THR A 170 8.63 9.62 -14.08
CA THR A 170 8.12 10.22 -15.32
C THR A 170 7.00 9.38 -15.94
N ASP A 171 7.19 8.07 -16.00
CA ASP A 171 6.21 7.11 -16.52
C ASP A 171 6.10 5.91 -15.59
N ILE A 172 4.94 5.78 -14.94
CA ILE A 172 4.67 4.67 -14.01
C ILE A 172 4.45 3.34 -14.76
N THR A 173 4.08 3.39 -16.05
CA THR A 173 3.85 2.18 -16.84
C THR A 173 5.15 1.47 -17.16
N GLU A 174 6.26 2.20 -17.33
CA GLU A 174 7.59 1.64 -17.50
C GLU A 174 8.00 0.85 -16.24
N MET A 175 7.74 1.42 -15.05
CA MET A 175 7.99 0.76 -13.77
C MET A 175 7.14 -0.51 -13.61
N ALA A 176 5.85 -0.42 -13.96
CA ALA A 176 4.93 -1.55 -13.88
C ALA A 176 5.35 -2.72 -14.78
N LYS A 177 5.73 -2.44 -16.03
CA LYS A 177 6.24 -3.43 -16.99
C LYS A 177 7.52 -4.09 -16.49
N ALA A 178 8.43 -3.31 -15.90
CA ALA A 178 9.68 -3.84 -15.34
C ALA A 178 9.40 -4.81 -14.18
N ALA A 179 8.50 -4.46 -13.28
CA ALA A 179 8.12 -5.34 -12.17
C ALA A 179 7.42 -6.63 -12.66
N GLU A 180 6.49 -6.53 -13.62
CA GLU A 180 5.84 -7.69 -14.23
C GLU A 180 6.84 -8.60 -14.94
N ALA A 181 7.73 -8.04 -15.76
CA ALA A 181 8.78 -8.79 -16.47
C ALA A 181 9.76 -9.50 -15.51
N ALA A 182 9.98 -8.95 -14.32
CA ALA A 182 10.80 -9.55 -13.28
C ALA A 182 10.07 -10.63 -12.45
N GLY A 183 8.78 -10.86 -12.70
CA GLY A 183 7.99 -11.90 -12.06
C GLY A 183 7.20 -11.45 -10.84
N ALA A 184 6.92 -10.15 -10.68
CA ALA A 184 5.94 -9.70 -9.69
C ALA A 184 4.58 -10.38 -9.91
N ASP A 185 3.90 -10.78 -8.84
CA ASP A 185 2.59 -11.45 -8.92
C ASP A 185 1.43 -10.45 -8.93
N ALA A 186 1.66 -9.24 -8.40
CA ALA A 186 0.72 -8.13 -8.38
C ALA A 186 1.45 -6.80 -8.23
N LEU A 187 0.74 -5.71 -8.46
CA LEU A 187 1.21 -4.34 -8.20
C LEU A 187 0.32 -3.64 -7.18
N SER A 188 0.88 -2.75 -6.38
CA SER A 188 0.11 -1.76 -5.62
C SER A 188 0.58 -0.35 -5.96
N LEU A 189 -0.33 0.56 -6.19
CA LEU A 189 -0.05 1.95 -6.52
C LEU A 189 -1.22 2.88 -6.15
N ILE A 190 -0.94 4.08 -5.71
CA ILE A 190 0.35 4.74 -5.67
C ILE A 190 0.84 4.89 -4.22
N ASN A 191 2.17 4.95 -4.02
CA ASN A 191 2.71 5.52 -2.80
C ASN A 191 2.47 7.04 -2.79
N THR A 192 3.01 7.76 -1.81
CA THR A 192 2.76 9.20 -1.62
C THR A 192 3.50 10.06 -2.64
N ILE A 193 2.91 11.21 -2.99
CA ILE A 193 3.51 12.20 -3.89
C ILE A 193 4.41 13.13 -3.08
N THR A 194 5.63 13.39 -3.55
CA THR A 194 6.56 14.29 -2.87
C THR A 194 6.03 15.71 -2.86
N GLY A 195 5.94 16.29 -1.67
CA GLY A 195 5.48 17.67 -1.44
C GLY A 195 6.27 18.39 -0.35
N MET A 196 5.96 19.66 -0.16
CA MET A 196 6.57 20.54 0.84
C MET A 196 5.53 21.50 1.42
N LYS A 197 5.68 21.85 2.71
CA LYS A 197 4.94 22.94 3.35
C LYS A 197 5.89 23.85 4.11
N ILE A 198 5.70 25.16 3.94
CA ILE A 198 6.47 26.21 4.62
C ILE A 198 5.52 27.00 5.54
N ASP A 199 5.90 27.16 6.81
CA ASP A 199 5.30 28.11 7.73
C ASP A 199 5.84 29.51 7.41
N ILE A 200 5.01 30.33 6.77
CA ILE A 200 5.41 31.66 6.29
C ILE A 200 5.68 32.65 7.44
N HIS A 201 5.04 32.46 8.59
CA HIS A 201 5.18 33.33 9.73
C HIS A 201 6.50 33.08 10.47
N ARG A 202 6.85 31.79 10.63
CA ARG A 202 8.11 31.39 11.25
C ARG A 202 9.27 31.30 10.26
N ARG A 203 8.99 31.33 8.94
CA ARG A 203 9.95 31.12 7.84
C ARG A 203 10.74 29.82 8.00
N LYS A 204 10.01 28.73 8.34
CA LYS A 204 10.56 27.40 8.58
C LYS A 204 9.78 26.33 7.80
N PHE A 205 10.43 25.22 7.55
CA PHE A 205 9.74 24.04 7.03
C PHE A 205 8.77 23.50 8.08
N ALA A 206 7.58 23.07 7.66
CA ALA A 206 6.56 22.51 8.55
C ALA A 206 6.97 21.14 9.12
N ILE A 207 7.80 20.39 8.38
CA ILE A 207 8.37 19.12 8.82
C ILE A 207 9.90 19.15 8.77
N ALA A 208 10.55 18.44 9.69
CA ALA A 208 12.01 18.47 9.87
C ALA A 208 12.76 18.03 8.60
N ASN A 209 12.23 17.11 7.85
CA ASN A 209 12.80 16.57 6.60
C ASN A 209 12.69 17.51 5.40
N LYS A 210 12.05 18.68 5.55
CA LYS A 210 11.74 19.67 4.52
C LYS A 210 10.70 19.22 3.53
N THR A 211 10.90 18.06 2.88
CA THR A 211 9.96 17.39 1.99
C THR A 211 9.37 16.15 2.66
N GLY A 212 8.16 15.78 2.26
CA GLY A 212 7.47 14.56 2.71
C GLY A 212 6.53 14.04 1.66
N GLY A 213 5.99 12.84 1.90
CA GLY A 213 4.98 12.25 1.06
C GLY A 213 3.61 12.86 1.34
N MET A 214 2.93 13.37 0.31
CA MET A 214 1.55 13.85 0.37
C MET A 214 0.59 12.69 0.15
N SER A 215 -0.42 12.59 0.99
CA SER A 215 -1.54 11.66 0.93
C SER A 215 -2.86 12.35 1.25
N GLY A 216 -3.99 11.68 1.01
CA GLY A 216 -5.33 12.22 1.23
C GLY A 216 -6.10 12.52 -0.07
N PRO A 217 -7.35 13.01 0.00
CA PRO A 217 -8.24 13.16 -1.16
C PRO A 217 -7.66 13.97 -2.33
N ALA A 218 -6.79 14.95 -2.06
CA ALA A 218 -6.21 15.79 -3.10
C ALA A 218 -5.35 15.02 -4.14
N ILE A 219 -4.82 13.83 -3.80
CA ILE A 219 -4.04 13.04 -4.74
C ILE A 219 -4.87 12.03 -5.55
N LYS A 220 -6.16 11.83 -5.23
CA LYS A 220 -7.00 10.80 -5.86
C LYS A 220 -7.02 10.88 -7.39
N PRO A 221 -7.24 12.02 -8.04
CA PRO A 221 -7.29 12.07 -9.51
C PRO A 221 -5.98 11.62 -10.18
N ILE A 222 -4.85 11.86 -9.53
CA ILE A 222 -3.54 11.42 -10.00
C ILE A 222 -3.41 9.91 -9.84
N ALA A 223 -3.83 9.38 -8.70
CA ALA A 223 -3.77 7.95 -8.40
C ALA A 223 -4.68 7.14 -9.35
N VAL A 224 -5.92 7.56 -9.57
CA VAL A 224 -6.86 6.91 -10.50
C VAL A 224 -6.30 6.87 -11.92
N ARG A 225 -5.76 8.02 -12.42
CA ARG A 225 -5.10 8.07 -13.73
C ARG A 225 -3.96 7.07 -13.83
N MET A 226 -3.11 7.00 -12.80
CA MET A 226 -1.96 6.09 -12.81
C MET A 226 -2.39 4.62 -12.77
N VAL A 227 -3.42 4.27 -11.98
CA VAL A 227 -4.00 2.92 -11.97
C VAL A 227 -4.54 2.56 -13.34
N TYR A 228 -5.30 3.44 -13.97
CA TYR A 228 -5.83 3.23 -15.33
C TYR A 228 -4.70 2.98 -16.34
N GLN A 229 -3.66 3.82 -16.34
CA GLN A 229 -2.53 3.67 -17.26
C GLN A 229 -1.79 2.34 -17.06
N VAL A 230 -1.58 1.93 -15.80
CA VAL A 230 -0.91 0.66 -15.48
C VAL A 230 -1.79 -0.53 -15.87
N ALA A 231 -3.11 -0.46 -15.63
CA ALA A 231 -4.04 -1.52 -16.02
C ALA A 231 -4.07 -1.78 -17.54
N GLN A 232 -3.81 -0.75 -18.36
CA GLN A 232 -3.67 -0.89 -19.81
C GLN A 232 -2.28 -1.44 -20.22
N ALA A 233 -1.30 -1.42 -19.33
CA ALA A 233 0.11 -1.71 -19.65
C ALA A 233 0.59 -3.09 -19.20
N VAL A 234 -0.05 -3.70 -18.20
CA VAL A 234 0.32 -5.00 -17.61
C VAL A 234 -0.89 -5.92 -17.49
N LYS A 235 -0.63 -7.21 -17.23
CA LYS A 235 -1.67 -8.25 -17.08
C LYS A 235 -1.87 -8.70 -15.64
N ILE A 236 -0.89 -8.45 -14.77
CA ILE A 236 -0.98 -8.81 -13.35
C ILE A 236 -1.95 -7.90 -12.60
N PRO A 237 -2.63 -8.41 -11.55
CA PRO A 237 -3.64 -7.64 -10.82
C PRO A 237 -3.04 -6.44 -10.08
N ILE A 238 -3.89 -5.42 -9.88
CA ILE A 238 -3.51 -4.14 -9.29
C ILE A 238 -4.31 -3.88 -8.02
N ILE A 239 -3.64 -3.42 -6.96
CA ILE A 239 -4.24 -2.87 -5.76
C ILE A 239 -4.13 -1.35 -5.84
N GLY A 240 -5.27 -0.66 -6.00
CA GLY A 240 -5.32 0.80 -6.13
C GLY A 240 -5.33 1.50 -4.77
N MET A 241 -4.58 2.58 -4.63
CA MET A 241 -4.58 3.42 -3.42
C MET A 241 -4.19 4.86 -3.72
N GLY A 242 -4.67 5.77 -2.86
CA GLY A 242 -4.33 7.20 -2.92
C GLY A 242 -5.57 8.08 -2.93
N GLY A 243 -5.96 8.58 -1.75
CA GLY A 243 -7.05 9.52 -1.59
C GLY A 243 -8.45 8.91 -1.50
N ILE A 244 -8.58 7.61 -1.27
CA ILE A 244 -9.87 6.94 -1.05
C ILE A 244 -10.42 7.39 0.30
N ALA A 245 -11.58 8.03 0.27
CA ALA A 245 -12.32 8.52 1.43
C ALA A 245 -13.74 7.93 1.51
N THR A 246 -14.31 7.54 0.39
CA THR A 246 -15.66 7.00 0.28
C THR A 246 -15.70 5.73 -0.59
N ALA A 247 -16.85 5.07 -0.64
CA ALA A 247 -17.04 3.90 -1.50
C ALA A 247 -17.02 4.29 -2.99
N GLU A 248 -17.53 5.48 -3.34
CA GLU A 248 -17.50 6.00 -4.70
C GLU A 248 -16.05 6.17 -5.18
N ASP A 249 -15.16 6.66 -4.29
CA ASP A 249 -13.73 6.72 -4.61
C ASP A 249 -13.16 5.32 -4.89
N ALA A 250 -13.51 4.32 -4.07
CA ALA A 250 -13.05 2.95 -4.26
C ALA A 250 -13.57 2.34 -5.57
N ILE A 251 -14.84 2.56 -5.91
CA ILE A 251 -15.44 2.13 -7.18
C ILE A 251 -14.73 2.78 -8.36
N GLU A 252 -14.37 4.07 -8.27
CA GLU A 252 -13.61 4.76 -9.31
C GLU A 252 -12.27 4.07 -9.60
N PHE A 253 -11.55 3.63 -8.56
CA PHE A 253 -10.33 2.83 -8.73
C PHE A 253 -10.59 1.46 -9.37
N ILE A 254 -11.67 0.78 -8.98
CA ILE A 254 -12.03 -0.53 -9.52
C ILE A 254 -12.38 -0.39 -11.00
N LEU A 255 -13.20 0.58 -11.37
CA LEU A 255 -13.54 0.89 -12.76
C LEU A 255 -12.29 1.27 -13.59
N ALA A 256 -11.30 1.91 -12.98
CA ALA A 256 -10.01 2.19 -13.62
C ALA A 256 -9.10 0.96 -13.81
N GLY A 257 -9.46 -0.21 -13.24
CA GLY A 257 -8.75 -1.46 -13.43
C GLY A 257 -8.12 -2.06 -12.17
N ALA A 258 -8.37 -1.49 -10.99
CA ALA A 258 -7.91 -2.09 -9.74
C ALA A 258 -8.75 -3.32 -9.36
N SER A 259 -8.08 -4.42 -8.99
CA SER A 259 -8.73 -5.63 -8.48
C SER A 259 -9.08 -5.54 -6.99
N ALA A 260 -8.42 -4.66 -6.27
CA ALA A 260 -8.68 -4.32 -4.87
C ALA A 260 -8.22 -2.88 -4.59
N VAL A 261 -8.59 -2.35 -3.43
CA VAL A 261 -8.27 -0.99 -3.02
C VAL A 261 -7.73 -0.94 -1.59
N SER A 262 -6.81 0.00 -1.33
CA SER A 262 -6.28 0.20 0.03
C SER A 262 -6.59 1.60 0.55
N VAL A 263 -7.24 1.67 1.72
CA VAL A 263 -7.57 2.92 2.41
C VAL A 263 -6.39 3.34 3.28
N GLY A 264 -5.91 4.57 3.08
CA GLY A 264 -4.73 5.12 3.76
C GLY A 264 -5.07 6.24 4.74
N ALA A 265 -4.68 7.47 4.40
CA ALA A 265 -4.73 8.64 5.28
C ALA A 265 -6.12 8.92 5.90
N MET A 266 -7.20 8.49 5.25
CA MET A 266 -8.55 8.71 5.75
C MET A 266 -8.86 7.90 7.01
N ASN A 267 -8.11 6.83 7.32
CA ASN A 267 -8.21 6.14 8.61
C ASN A 267 -7.86 7.07 9.81
N PHE A 268 -7.05 8.11 9.59
CA PHE A 268 -6.75 9.11 10.63
C PHE A 268 -7.85 10.15 10.83
N VAL A 269 -8.67 10.38 9.80
CA VAL A 269 -9.80 11.32 9.85
C VAL A 269 -11.03 10.65 10.44
N ASP A 270 -11.30 9.44 9.98
CA ASP A 270 -12.40 8.60 10.45
C ASP A 270 -11.93 7.13 10.51
N PRO A 271 -11.76 6.56 11.71
CA PRO A 271 -11.31 5.18 11.87
C PRO A 271 -12.25 4.14 11.25
N TYR A 272 -13.51 4.50 11.01
CA TYR A 272 -14.51 3.63 10.36
C TYR A 272 -14.46 3.66 8.83
N THR A 273 -13.56 4.43 8.21
CA THR A 273 -13.53 4.62 6.75
C THR A 273 -13.48 3.29 5.98
N THR A 274 -12.63 2.35 6.40
CA THR A 274 -12.53 1.04 5.72
C THR A 274 -13.86 0.29 5.72
N ILE A 275 -14.58 0.27 6.83
CA ILE A 275 -15.88 -0.42 6.96
C ILE A 275 -16.95 0.29 6.13
N LYS A 276 -16.98 1.64 6.16
CA LYS A 276 -17.90 2.44 5.32
C LYS A 276 -17.65 2.19 3.83
N VAL A 277 -16.40 2.00 3.43
CA VAL A 277 -16.07 1.65 2.04
C VAL A 277 -16.56 0.24 1.69
N VAL A 278 -16.41 -0.75 2.58
CA VAL A 278 -16.98 -2.11 2.35
C VAL A 278 -18.50 -2.02 2.17
N GLU A 279 -19.21 -1.39 3.12
CA GLU A 279 -20.67 -1.24 3.08
C GLU A 279 -21.15 -0.49 1.84
N GLY A 280 -20.48 0.60 1.50
CA GLY A 280 -20.85 1.40 0.34
C GLY A 280 -20.59 0.71 -1.00
N ILE A 281 -19.55 -0.15 -1.11
CA ILE A 281 -19.37 -1.02 -2.29
C ILE A 281 -20.55 -1.99 -2.43
N GLU A 282 -20.97 -2.62 -1.32
CA GLU A 282 -22.13 -3.50 -1.33
C GLU A 282 -23.43 -2.76 -1.72
N ASP A 283 -23.62 -1.52 -1.22
CA ASP A 283 -24.76 -0.67 -1.57
C ASP A 283 -24.73 -0.29 -3.04
N TYR A 284 -23.58 0.07 -3.59
CA TYR A 284 -23.40 0.34 -5.02
C TYR A 284 -23.80 -0.87 -5.86
N MET A 285 -23.27 -2.06 -5.53
CA MET A 285 -23.57 -3.30 -6.26
C MET A 285 -25.07 -3.63 -6.21
N ARG A 286 -25.74 -3.40 -5.07
CA ARG A 286 -27.22 -3.58 -4.96
C ARG A 286 -27.96 -2.59 -5.84
N THR A 287 -27.56 -1.30 -5.80
CA THR A 287 -28.24 -0.23 -6.54
C THR A 287 -28.15 -0.41 -8.05
N TYR A 288 -26.99 -0.85 -8.53
CA TYR A 288 -26.72 -1.02 -9.97
C TYR A 288 -26.88 -2.46 -10.46
N HIS A 289 -27.41 -3.37 -9.61
CA HIS A 289 -27.64 -4.78 -9.94
C HIS A 289 -26.39 -5.53 -10.42
N VAL A 290 -25.23 -5.22 -9.82
CA VAL A 290 -23.99 -5.89 -10.09
C VAL A 290 -23.92 -7.19 -9.27
N GLU A 291 -23.82 -8.34 -9.93
CA GLU A 291 -23.76 -9.63 -9.24
C GLU A 291 -22.37 -9.95 -8.72
N ASN A 292 -21.34 -9.65 -9.49
CA ASN A 292 -19.96 -9.93 -9.11
C ASN A 292 -19.14 -8.63 -9.17
N LEU A 293 -18.39 -8.34 -8.13
CA LEU A 293 -17.48 -7.20 -8.09
C LEU A 293 -16.49 -7.19 -9.27
N THR A 294 -16.04 -8.38 -9.66
CA THR A 294 -15.09 -8.55 -10.77
C THR A 294 -15.59 -8.01 -12.11
N ASP A 295 -16.92 -7.90 -12.27
CA ASP A 295 -17.53 -7.34 -13.49
C ASP A 295 -17.31 -5.82 -13.62
N LEU A 296 -16.92 -5.16 -12.51
CA LEU A 296 -16.59 -3.73 -12.49
C LEU A 296 -15.11 -3.44 -12.81
N ILE A 297 -14.24 -4.44 -12.74
CA ILE A 297 -12.79 -4.22 -12.90
C ILE A 297 -12.48 -3.78 -14.33
N GLY A 298 -12.03 -2.52 -14.48
CA GLY A 298 -11.70 -1.96 -15.78
C GLY A 298 -12.90 -1.68 -16.68
N ALA A 299 -14.11 -1.61 -16.12
CA ALA A 299 -15.36 -1.44 -16.87
C ALA A 299 -15.68 0.03 -17.22
N VAL A 300 -14.72 0.95 -17.12
CA VAL A 300 -14.89 2.32 -17.60
C VAL A 300 -14.85 2.36 -19.13
N GLU A 301 -15.84 3.05 -19.75
CA GLU A 301 -15.96 3.27 -21.20
C GLU A 301 -15.34 4.61 -21.62
#